data_6f20769c9bd2f4b9871b6e3689308f88
#
_entry.id   6f20769c9bd2f4b9871b6e3689308f88
#
_cell.length_a   1.000
_cell.length_b   1.000
_cell.length_c   1.000
_cell.angle_alpha   90.00
_cell.angle_beta   90.00
_cell.angle_gamma   90.00
#
_symmetry.space_group_name_H-M   'P 1'
#
loop_
_entity.id
_entity.type
_entity.pdbx_description
1 polymer ?
#
loop_
_entity_poly.entity_id
_entity_poly.type
_entity_poly.pdbx_seq_one_letter_code
_entity_poly.pdbx_strand_id
1 'polypeptide(L)' 'YIISQKISNAMQLFDKTNLNVNQVARAVGYEDYRYFSRVFKKRTGFSPLEYKKKQKNQ' A
#
# COMPACT_ATOMS: atom_id res chain seq x y z
N TYR A 1 -1.19 18.06 7.31
CA TYR A 1 -1.32 17.03 6.31
C TYR A 1 -1.11 15.64 6.90
N ILE A 2 -2.14 14.87 6.89
CA ILE A 2 -2.11 13.58 7.59
C ILE A 2 -2.43 12.44 6.64
N ILE A 3 -1.55 11.47 6.60
CA ILE A 3 -1.80 10.25 5.86
C ILE A 3 -2.48 9.26 6.78
N SER A 4 -3.48 8.55 6.26
CA SER A 4 -4.16 7.54 7.03
C SER A 4 -3.16 6.57 7.64
N GLN A 5 -3.39 6.20 8.89
CA GLN A 5 -2.49 5.27 9.55
C GLN A 5 -2.45 3.93 8.82
N LYS A 6 -3.58 3.52 8.27
CA LYS A 6 -3.61 2.27 7.51
C LYS A 6 -2.72 2.35 6.29
N ILE A 7 -2.75 3.47 5.61
CA ILE A 7 -1.90 3.66 4.43
C ILE A 7 -0.44 3.71 4.84
N SER A 8 -0.15 4.39 5.92
CA SER A 8 1.23 4.44 6.42
C SER A 8 1.75 3.04 6.75
N ASN A 9 0.91 2.25 7.40
CA ASN A 9 1.29 0.87 7.72
C ASN A 9 1.52 0.06 6.45
N ALA A 10 0.68 0.28 5.44
CA ALA A 10 0.82 -0.43 4.18
C ALA A 10 2.15 -0.09 3.52
N MET A 11 2.53 1.17 3.56
CA MET A 11 3.80 1.57 2.98
C MET A 11 4.95 0.88 3.67
N GLN A 12 4.90 0.77 4.98
CA GLN A 12 5.94 0.08 5.72
C GLN A 12 5.99 -1.39 5.36
N LEU A 13 4.82 -2.02 5.21
CA LEU A 13 4.79 -3.43 4.83
C LEU A 13 5.40 -3.66 3.47
N PHE A 14 5.11 -2.78 2.52
CA PHE A 14 5.72 -2.88 1.20
C PHE A 14 7.24 -2.73 1.29
N ASP A 15 7.68 -1.89 2.20
CA ASP A 15 9.11 -1.60 2.35
C ASP A 15 9.85 -2.71 3.08
N LYS A 16 9.22 -3.28 4.10
CA LYS A 16 9.88 -4.24 4.97
C LYS A 16 9.67 -5.69 4.57
N THR A 17 8.62 -5.96 3.83
CA THR A 17 8.29 -7.34 3.48
C THR A 17 8.04 -7.44 1.99
N ASN A 18 7.90 -8.69 1.53
CA ASN A 18 7.63 -8.97 0.13
C ASN A 18 6.18 -9.34 -0.11
N LEU A 19 5.30 -8.91 0.77
CA LEU A 19 3.88 -9.20 0.62
C LEU A 19 3.34 -8.54 -0.65
N ASN A 20 2.40 -9.22 -1.28
CA ASN A 20 1.77 -8.63 -2.47
C ASN A 20 0.68 -7.64 -2.02
N VAL A 21 0.12 -6.93 -3.00
CA VAL A 21 -0.86 -5.88 -2.71
C VAL A 21 -2.04 -6.44 -1.92
N ASN A 22 -2.53 -7.59 -2.33
CA ASN A 22 -3.69 -8.19 -1.68
C ASN A 22 -3.40 -8.51 -0.22
N GLN A 23 -2.23 -9.05 0.05
CA GLN A 23 -1.85 -9.41 1.40
C GLN A 23 -1.67 -8.17 2.27
N VAL A 24 -1.04 -7.14 1.73
CA VAL A 24 -0.86 -5.90 2.48
C VAL A 24 -2.20 -5.26 2.78
N ALA A 25 -3.10 -5.25 1.82
CA ALA A 25 -4.42 -4.67 2.04
C ALA A 25 -5.13 -5.34 3.21
N ARG A 26 -5.07 -6.65 3.26
CA ARG A 26 -5.72 -7.39 4.33
C ARG A 26 -5.01 -7.18 5.67
N ALA A 27 -3.71 -7.09 5.62
CA ALA A 27 -2.93 -6.90 6.83
C ALA A 27 -3.24 -5.57 7.51
N VAL A 28 -3.55 -4.55 6.72
CA VAL A 28 -3.83 -3.24 7.30
C VAL A 28 -5.33 -3.03 7.55
N GLY A 29 -6.16 -4.03 7.24
CA GLY A 29 -7.57 -3.95 7.60
C GLY A 29 -8.53 -3.68 6.47
N TYR A 30 -8.10 -3.73 5.24
CA TYR A 30 -8.98 -3.56 4.09
C TYR A 30 -9.40 -4.91 3.56
N GLU A 31 -10.70 -5.12 3.43
CA GLU A 31 -11.20 -6.38 2.88
C GLU A 31 -11.11 -6.42 1.37
N ASP A 32 -11.27 -5.26 0.74
CA ASP A 32 -11.27 -5.18 -0.70
C ASP A 32 -10.01 -4.44 -1.15
N TYR A 33 -9.13 -5.14 -1.84
CA TYR A 33 -7.89 -4.53 -2.26
C TYR A 33 -8.10 -3.44 -3.32
N ARG A 34 -9.22 -3.48 -4.03
CA ARG A 34 -9.51 -2.42 -4.99
C ARG A 34 -9.74 -1.09 -4.28
N TYR A 35 -10.50 -1.15 -3.21
CA TYR A 35 -10.72 0.05 -2.42
C TYR A 35 -9.42 0.53 -1.80
N PHE A 36 -8.65 -0.40 -1.28
CA PHE A 36 -7.36 -0.08 -0.72
C PHE A 36 -6.47 0.58 -1.76
N SER A 37 -6.44 0.03 -2.96
CA SER A 37 -5.62 0.56 -4.03
C SER A 37 -6.01 2.00 -4.37
N ARG A 38 -7.30 2.26 -4.41
CA ARG A 38 -7.83 3.58 -4.68
C ARG A 38 -7.37 4.59 -3.62
N VAL A 39 -7.57 4.21 -2.37
CA VAL A 39 -7.19 5.08 -1.27
C VAL A 39 -5.69 5.30 -1.25
N PHE A 40 -4.94 4.25 -1.47
CA PHE A 40 -3.49 4.33 -1.49
C PHE A 40 -3.02 5.32 -2.55
N LYS A 41 -3.56 5.19 -3.76
CA LYS A 41 -3.17 6.08 -4.83
C LYS A 41 -3.54 7.52 -4.53
N LYS A 42 -4.72 7.70 -3.94
CA LYS A 42 -5.18 9.04 -3.62
C LYS A 42 -4.30 9.70 -2.56
N ARG A 43 -3.78 8.91 -1.64
CA ARG A 43 -2.99 9.45 -0.54
C ARG A 43 -1.52 9.63 -0.90
N THR A 44 -0.98 8.74 -1.69
CA THR A 44 0.45 8.76 -1.98
C THR A 44 0.76 9.22 -3.39
N GLY A 45 -0.22 9.17 -4.28
CA GLY A 45 0.00 9.52 -5.67
C GLY A 45 0.43 8.35 -6.53
N PHE A 46 0.64 7.20 -5.94
CA PHE A 46 1.03 6.00 -6.67
C PHE A 46 0.12 4.85 -6.29
N SER A 47 -0.21 4.00 -7.26
CA SER A 47 -0.94 2.79 -6.91
C SER A 47 -0.03 1.86 -6.11
N PRO A 48 -0.60 0.96 -5.32
CA PRO A 48 0.23 0.04 -4.55
C PRO A 48 1.16 -0.79 -5.42
N LEU A 49 0.69 -1.16 -6.59
CA LEU A 49 1.50 -1.95 -7.49
C LEU A 49 2.70 -1.15 -7.99
N GLU A 50 2.47 0.09 -8.36
CA GLU A 50 3.55 0.97 -8.80
C GLU A 50 4.52 1.25 -7.67
N TYR A 51 4.01 1.46 -6.49
CA TYR A 51 4.86 1.71 -5.33
C TYR A 51 5.76 0.52 -5.06
N LYS A 52 5.19 -0.68 -5.15
CA LYS A 52 5.95 -1.88 -4.93
C LYS A 52 7.02 -2.08 -5.99
N LYS A 53 6.69 -1.76 -7.23
CA LYS A 53 7.66 -1.87 -8.31
C LYS A 53 8.82 -0.90 -8.13
N LYS A 54 8.51 0.29 -7.69
CA LYS A 54 9.56 1.27 -7.43
C LYS A 54 10.52 0.80 -6.37
N GLN A 55 9.98 0.19 -5.33
CA GLN A 55 10.79 -0.32 -4.25
C GLN A 55 11.75 -1.40 -4.73
N LYS A 56 11.23 -2.25 -5.60
CA LYS A 56 12.01 -3.35 -6.08
C LYS A 56 13.12 -2.95 -7.01
N ASN A 57 13.02 -1.79 -7.53
CA ASN A 57 13.89 -1.35 -8.59
C ASN A 57 15.17 -0.74 -8.10
N GLN A 58 15.64 -1.19 -7.05
CA GLN A 58 16.84 -0.65 -6.42
C GLN A 58 18.10 -1.14 -7.08
#